data_d4558ffae6054eb3b52f187b5de2344a
#
_entry.id   d4558ffae6054eb3b52f187b5de2344a
#
_cell.length_a   1.000
_cell.length_b   1.000
_cell.length_c   1.000
_cell.angle_alpha   90.00
_cell.angle_beta   90.00
_cell.angle_gamma   90.00
#
_symmetry.space_group_name_H-M   'P 1'
#
loop_
_entity.id
_entity.type
_entity.pdbx_description
1 polymer ?
#
loop_
_entity_poly.entity_id
_entity_poly.type
_entity_poly.pdbx_seq_one_letter_code
_entity_poly.pdbx_strand_id
1 'polypeptide(L)'
;HEQSDDINRGVDNGDAENQGAGDQGMMFGYACNETDNYMPVTLDLAHLLMTTLADIRKEGKQMTYLRPDSKSQVTVEYSDDNIPQRIDTIVVSTQHDDFIKPADDSREAQLKADKEMVEQIHKDVLEILMPRVKAQITSEKVLALFNDNIKYLVNPTGKFVIGGPHGDTGLTGRKIIVDTYGGKGGHGGGAFSGKDSSKVDRSAAYAARYIAKNMVAAGVSDEILVQLAYAIGVAEPVSVYVNTYGRSHVKATDGEIAEMVKKLFDLRPKAIEKTLKLRQPMYLETAAYGHMGRQNEVVKKRSEERRVGKECSEPCRSR
;
A
#
# COMPACT_ATOMS: atom_id res chain seq x y z
N HIS A 1 15.69 21.51 8.96
CA HIS A 1 15.36 21.75 10.36
C HIS A 1 15.92 20.61 11.18
N GLU A 2 16.57 20.93 12.28
CA GLU A 2 17.06 19.98 13.26
C GLU A 2 15.97 19.70 14.28
N GLN A 3 15.99 18.51 14.89
CA GLN A 3 15.10 18.15 15.99
C GLN A 3 15.41 19.01 17.21
N SER A 4 14.41 19.39 18.02
CA SER A 4 14.68 20.18 19.23
C SER A 4 15.57 19.42 20.20
N ASP A 5 16.43 20.12 20.91
CA ASP A 5 17.35 19.55 21.89
C ASP A 5 16.62 18.80 23.00
N ASP A 6 15.41 19.23 23.38
CA ASP A 6 14.61 18.59 24.40
C ASP A 6 14.15 17.19 24.00
N ILE A 7 13.73 17.01 22.74
CA ILE A 7 13.36 15.71 22.17
C ILE A 7 14.62 14.86 21.98
N ASN A 8 15.70 15.46 21.48
CA ASN A 8 16.92 14.74 21.17
C ASN A 8 17.57 14.14 22.42
N ARG A 9 17.48 14.78 23.60
CA ARG A 9 17.97 14.23 24.88
C ARG A 9 17.28 12.93 25.27
N GLY A 10 15.99 12.77 24.97
CA GLY A 10 15.25 11.54 25.26
C GLY A 10 15.50 10.43 24.23
N VAL A 11 15.81 10.81 22.99
CA VAL A 11 16.05 9.88 21.87
C VAL A 11 17.51 9.41 21.89
N ASP A 12 18.46 10.32 22.01
CA ASP A 12 19.90 10.03 22.08
C ASP A 12 20.38 10.16 23.55
N ASN A 13 20.27 9.07 24.28
CA ASN A 13 20.68 8.97 25.69
C ASN A 13 22.15 8.60 25.86
N GLY A 14 22.95 8.62 24.77
CA GLY A 14 24.36 8.21 24.79
C GLY A 14 24.58 6.70 24.65
N ASP A 15 23.52 5.88 24.66
CA ASP A 15 23.56 4.44 24.37
C ASP A 15 22.96 4.18 22.98
N ALA A 16 23.82 4.03 22.00
CA ALA A 16 23.40 3.86 20.59
C ALA A 16 22.53 2.61 20.35
N GLU A 17 22.65 1.56 21.17
CA GLU A 17 21.85 0.33 21.02
C GLU A 17 20.47 0.46 21.71
N ASN A 18 20.34 1.32 22.71
CA ASN A 18 19.10 1.61 23.44
C ASN A 18 18.55 3.00 23.10
N GLN A 19 18.75 3.46 21.88
CA GLN A 19 18.16 4.70 21.38
C GLN A 19 16.64 4.68 21.62
N GLY A 20 16.11 5.71 22.29
CA GLY A 20 14.69 5.85 22.56
C GLY A 20 13.87 6.06 21.30
N ALA A 21 12.58 5.75 21.34
CA ALA A 21 11.66 6.04 20.23
C ALA A 21 11.58 7.54 19.96
N GLY A 22 11.70 7.95 18.71
CA GLY A 22 11.67 9.36 18.30
C GLY A 22 10.28 10.00 18.33
N ASP A 23 9.25 9.20 18.65
CA ASP A 23 7.86 9.65 18.83
C ASP A 23 7.11 8.64 19.71
N GLN A 24 5.91 9.01 20.09
CA GLN A 24 4.94 8.11 20.75
C GLN A 24 3.82 7.76 19.78
N GLY A 25 3.15 6.63 20.00
CA GLY A 25 2.00 6.24 19.20
C GLY A 25 1.85 4.74 19.05
N MET A 26 0.86 4.36 18.25
CA MET A 26 0.60 2.97 17.85
C MET A 26 0.88 2.79 16.37
N MET A 27 1.63 1.76 16.02
CA MET A 27 1.97 1.40 14.65
C MET A 27 1.40 0.02 14.34
N PHE A 28 0.91 -0.15 13.11
CA PHE A 28 0.20 -1.35 12.72
C PHE A 28 0.89 -2.02 11.53
N GLY A 29 0.91 -3.34 11.56
CA GLY A 29 1.24 -4.19 10.45
C GLY A 29 0.12 -5.20 10.21
N TYR A 30 -0.23 -5.42 8.96
CA TYR A 30 -1.25 -6.38 8.58
C TYR A 30 -0.74 -7.25 7.44
N ALA A 31 -1.18 -8.50 7.41
CA ALA A 31 -0.97 -9.41 6.29
C ALA A 31 -2.14 -10.39 6.20
N CYS A 32 -2.43 -10.85 4.99
CA CYS A 32 -3.42 -11.88 4.72
C CYS A 32 -2.97 -12.76 3.54
N ASN A 33 -3.59 -13.93 3.39
CA ASN A 33 -3.26 -14.87 2.32
C ASN A 33 -4.12 -14.68 1.05
N GLU A 34 -4.75 -13.51 0.89
CA GLU A 34 -5.62 -13.24 -0.26
C GLU A 34 -4.83 -13.13 -1.58
N THR A 35 -3.59 -12.62 -1.53
CA THR A 35 -2.70 -12.44 -2.68
C THR A 35 -1.32 -13.02 -2.41
N ASP A 36 -0.52 -13.25 -3.45
CA ASP A 36 0.83 -13.83 -3.34
C ASP A 36 1.82 -12.92 -2.59
N ASN A 37 1.55 -11.62 -2.53
CA ASN A 37 2.33 -10.64 -1.75
C ASN A 37 1.78 -10.39 -0.34
N TYR A 38 0.79 -11.20 0.08
CA TYR A 38 0.15 -11.12 1.40
C TYR A 38 -0.55 -9.78 1.67
N MET A 39 -1.11 -9.16 0.62
CA MET A 39 -1.88 -7.92 0.69
C MET A 39 -3.38 -8.17 0.53
N PRO A 40 -4.23 -7.27 1.04
CA PRO A 40 -5.65 -7.30 0.71
C PRO A 40 -5.86 -7.18 -0.80
N VAL A 41 -6.64 -8.08 -1.38
CA VAL A 41 -6.88 -8.14 -2.82
C VAL A 41 -7.49 -6.85 -3.38
N THR A 42 -8.31 -6.16 -2.59
CA THR A 42 -8.91 -4.88 -2.96
C THR A 42 -7.88 -3.80 -3.24
N LEU A 43 -6.89 -3.65 -2.36
CA LEU A 43 -5.83 -2.65 -2.51
C LEU A 43 -4.83 -3.06 -3.58
N ASP A 44 -4.47 -4.34 -3.60
CA ASP A 44 -3.51 -4.88 -4.58
C ASP A 44 -4.01 -4.68 -6.01
N LEU A 45 -5.27 -5.01 -6.29
CA LEU A 45 -5.90 -4.76 -7.58
C LEU A 45 -6.03 -3.25 -7.89
N ALA A 46 -6.36 -2.42 -6.90
CA ALA A 46 -6.42 -0.98 -7.11
C ALA A 46 -5.05 -0.40 -7.49
N HIS A 47 -3.97 -0.83 -6.86
CA HIS A 47 -2.61 -0.45 -7.24
C HIS A 47 -2.23 -0.99 -8.62
N LEU A 48 -2.57 -2.23 -8.94
CA LEU A 48 -2.28 -2.84 -10.24
C LEU A 48 -2.99 -2.11 -11.38
N LEU A 49 -4.24 -1.68 -11.18
CA LEU A 49 -4.97 -0.83 -12.14
C LEU A 49 -4.21 0.47 -12.43
N MET A 50 -3.72 1.14 -11.38
CA MET A 50 -3.04 2.43 -11.53
C MET A 50 -1.64 2.30 -12.13
N THR A 51 -0.87 1.28 -11.74
CA THR A 51 0.45 1.02 -12.35
C THR A 51 0.31 0.68 -13.84
N THR A 52 -0.64 -0.19 -14.19
CA THR A 52 -0.90 -0.57 -15.58
C THR A 52 -1.37 0.64 -16.42
N LEU A 53 -2.26 1.46 -15.87
CA LEU A 53 -2.72 2.69 -16.56
C LEU A 53 -1.55 3.67 -16.79
N ALA A 54 -0.68 3.82 -15.79
CA ALA A 54 0.51 4.66 -15.90
C ALA A 54 1.49 4.14 -16.96
N ASP A 55 1.64 2.83 -17.08
CA ASP A 55 2.50 2.21 -18.09
C ASP A 55 1.93 2.42 -19.50
N ILE A 56 0.63 2.21 -19.71
CA ILE A 56 -0.05 2.53 -20.98
C ILE A 56 0.21 3.99 -21.38
N ARG A 57 0.05 4.92 -20.42
CA ARG A 57 0.29 6.35 -20.66
C ARG A 57 1.76 6.63 -21.04
N LYS A 58 2.72 6.01 -20.34
CA LYS A 58 4.16 6.20 -20.61
C LYS A 58 4.60 5.58 -21.93
N GLU A 59 4.01 4.46 -22.33
CA GLU A 59 4.25 3.85 -23.64
C GLU A 59 3.82 4.77 -24.78
N GLY A 60 2.77 5.58 -24.61
CA GLY A 60 2.27 6.53 -25.60
C GLY A 60 1.75 5.89 -26.91
N LYS A 61 1.37 4.61 -26.89
CA LYS A 61 0.93 3.85 -28.06
C LYS A 61 -0.59 3.67 -28.11
N GLN A 62 -1.20 3.43 -26.98
CA GLN A 62 -2.64 3.24 -26.80
C GLN A 62 -3.13 4.26 -25.79
N MET A 63 -4.42 4.64 -25.81
CA MET A 63 -5.00 5.64 -24.91
C MET A 63 -4.10 6.89 -24.79
N THR A 64 -3.63 7.43 -25.91
CA THR A 64 -2.63 8.52 -25.98
C THR A 64 -3.10 9.83 -25.32
N TYR A 65 -4.40 9.94 -25.09
CA TYR A 65 -5.05 11.04 -24.41
C TYR A 65 -4.87 11.01 -22.88
N LEU A 66 -4.34 9.94 -22.29
CA LEU A 66 -4.17 9.81 -20.83
C LEU A 66 -3.22 10.86 -20.25
N ARG A 67 -3.57 11.38 -19.07
CA ARG A 67 -2.75 12.30 -18.26
C ARG A 67 -2.50 11.72 -16.86
N PRO A 68 -1.53 12.26 -16.09
CA PRO A 68 -1.00 11.58 -14.89
C PRO A 68 -1.99 11.37 -13.75
N ASP A 69 -2.97 12.27 -13.57
CA ASP A 69 -3.88 12.19 -12.43
C ASP A 69 -4.92 11.08 -12.64
N SER A 70 -4.94 10.13 -11.71
CA SER A 70 -5.89 9.02 -11.79
C SER A 70 -6.15 8.43 -10.42
N LYS A 71 -7.32 7.82 -10.27
CA LYS A 71 -7.77 7.14 -9.06
C LYS A 71 -8.47 5.84 -9.43
N SER A 72 -8.33 4.82 -8.59
CA SER A 72 -9.07 3.57 -8.71
C SER A 72 -9.64 3.14 -7.38
N GLN A 73 -10.70 2.37 -7.45
CA GLN A 73 -11.29 1.70 -6.31
C GLN A 73 -11.79 0.32 -6.76
N VAL A 74 -11.58 -0.69 -5.93
CA VAL A 74 -12.07 -2.04 -6.15
C VAL A 74 -12.94 -2.45 -4.97
N THR A 75 -14.16 -2.87 -5.25
CA THR A 75 -15.10 -3.43 -4.27
C THR A 75 -15.19 -4.93 -4.48
N VAL A 76 -14.96 -5.68 -3.42
CA VAL A 76 -15.01 -7.15 -3.41
C VAL A 76 -16.05 -7.60 -2.40
N GLU A 77 -16.86 -8.57 -2.79
CA GLU A 77 -17.77 -9.27 -1.89
C GLU A 77 -17.00 -10.36 -1.14
N TYR A 78 -17.22 -10.41 0.17
CA TYR A 78 -16.62 -11.41 1.05
C TYR A 78 -17.72 -12.30 1.66
N SER A 79 -17.38 -13.55 1.94
CA SER A 79 -18.20 -14.42 2.78
C SER A 79 -18.15 -13.99 4.25
N ASP A 80 -19.03 -14.56 5.07
CA ASP A 80 -19.02 -14.34 6.53
C ASP A 80 -17.70 -14.81 7.18
N ASP A 81 -16.98 -15.73 6.55
CA ASP A 81 -15.65 -16.18 6.96
C ASP A 81 -14.52 -15.27 6.46
N ASN A 82 -14.86 -14.08 5.95
CA ASN A 82 -13.91 -13.10 5.41
C ASN A 82 -13.05 -13.64 4.24
N ILE A 83 -13.65 -14.45 3.37
CA ILE A 83 -13.00 -14.98 2.16
C ILE A 83 -13.53 -14.22 0.95
N PRO A 84 -12.65 -13.65 0.08
CA PRO A 84 -13.06 -12.97 -1.15
C PRO A 84 -13.85 -13.92 -2.06
N GLN A 85 -15.01 -13.48 -2.56
CA GLN A 85 -15.90 -14.28 -3.40
C GLN A 85 -15.92 -13.82 -4.85
N ARG A 86 -16.07 -12.51 -5.06
CA ARG A 86 -16.11 -11.90 -6.39
C ARG A 86 -15.82 -10.41 -6.32
N ILE A 87 -15.33 -9.88 -7.42
CA ILE A 87 -15.27 -8.43 -7.63
C ILE A 87 -16.68 -7.95 -7.99
N ASP A 88 -17.18 -6.97 -7.23
CA ASP A 88 -18.49 -6.37 -7.47
C ASP A 88 -18.37 -5.12 -8.34
N THR A 89 -17.50 -4.19 -7.97
CA THR A 89 -17.37 -2.91 -8.68
C THR A 89 -15.90 -2.51 -8.83
N ILE A 90 -15.56 -2.02 -10.01
CA ILE A 90 -14.28 -1.37 -10.31
C ILE A 90 -14.56 0.07 -10.73
N VAL A 91 -13.97 1.03 -10.02
CA VAL A 91 -14.01 2.45 -10.37
C VAL A 91 -12.65 2.86 -10.92
N VAL A 92 -12.62 3.53 -12.07
CA VAL A 92 -11.42 4.15 -12.65
C VAL A 92 -11.75 5.58 -13.02
N SER A 93 -11.07 6.53 -12.40
CA SER A 93 -11.12 7.94 -12.81
C SER A 93 -9.76 8.35 -13.32
N THR A 94 -9.68 8.84 -14.53
CA THR A 94 -8.42 9.24 -15.16
C THR A 94 -8.52 10.59 -15.82
N GLN A 95 -7.51 11.41 -15.60
CA GLN A 95 -7.30 12.66 -16.34
C GLN A 95 -6.97 12.33 -17.79
N HIS A 96 -7.51 13.13 -18.70
CA HIS A 96 -7.33 12.98 -20.15
C HIS A 96 -7.30 14.33 -20.86
N ASP A 97 -6.79 14.35 -22.08
CA ASP A 97 -6.90 15.52 -22.95
C ASP A 97 -8.36 15.74 -23.37
N ASP A 98 -8.63 16.94 -23.81
CA ASP A 98 -9.86 17.31 -24.50
C ASP A 98 -9.75 16.88 -25.98
N PHE A 99 -9.82 15.56 -26.24
CA PHE A 99 -9.44 14.94 -27.52
C PHE A 99 -10.57 14.81 -28.55
N ILE A 100 -11.83 15.01 -28.14
CA ILE A 100 -12.97 15.13 -29.04
C ILE A 100 -13.47 16.57 -28.98
N LYS A 101 -13.40 17.28 -30.11
CA LYS A 101 -13.84 18.68 -30.18
C LYS A 101 -15.31 18.77 -30.51
N PRO A 102 -16.05 19.72 -29.90
CA PRO A 102 -17.44 19.96 -30.28
C PRO A 102 -17.53 20.44 -31.74
N ALA A 103 -18.66 20.15 -32.38
CA ALA A 103 -18.90 20.53 -33.79
C ALA A 103 -19.06 22.06 -33.97
N ASP A 104 -19.53 22.74 -32.91
CA ASP A 104 -19.68 24.18 -32.85
C ASP A 104 -19.61 24.66 -31.37
N ASP A 105 -19.76 25.95 -31.16
CA ASP A 105 -19.65 26.58 -29.82
C ASP A 105 -20.94 26.40 -28.95
N SER A 106 -21.91 25.63 -29.42
CA SER A 106 -23.14 25.40 -28.67
C SER A 106 -22.90 24.49 -27.45
N ARG A 107 -23.66 24.73 -26.38
CA ARG A 107 -23.63 23.88 -25.18
C ARG A 107 -23.99 22.41 -25.50
N GLU A 108 -24.88 22.21 -26.47
CA GLU A 108 -25.31 20.87 -26.89
C GLU A 108 -24.16 20.11 -27.57
N ALA A 109 -23.46 20.74 -28.49
CA ALA A 109 -22.27 20.15 -29.11
C ALA A 109 -21.16 19.84 -28.11
N GLN A 110 -20.95 20.72 -27.12
CA GLN A 110 -19.99 20.47 -26.05
C GLN A 110 -20.38 19.26 -25.20
N LEU A 111 -21.62 19.17 -24.74
CA LEU A 111 -22.10 18.03 -23.94
C LEU A 111 -22.02 16.70 -24.74
N LYS A 112 -22.28 16.75 -26.03
CA LYS A 112 -22.15 15.59 -26.90
C LYS A 112 -20.69 15.12 -26.99
N ALA A 113 -19.75 16.04 -27.26
CA ALA A 113 -18.33 15.73 -27.33
C ALA A 113 -17.81 15.18 -25.97
N ASP A 114 -18.20 15.78 -24.86
CA ASP A 114 -17.84 15.32 -23.51
C ASP A 114 -18.34 13.89 -23.24
N LYS A 115 -19.55 13.58 -23.66
CA LYS A 115 -20.14 12.24 -23.53
C LYS A 115 -19.39 11.22 -24.39
N GLU A 116 -19.11 11.54 -25.66
CA GLU A 116 -18.37 10.68 -26.58
C GLU A 116 -16.94 10.40 -26.06
N MET A 117 -16.26 11.38 -25.43
CA MET A 117 -14.97 11.17 -24.79
C MET A 117 -15.06 10.15 -23.65
N VAL A 118 -16.04 10.30 -22.75
CA VAL A 118 -16.22 9.37 -21.62
C VAL A 118 -16.58 7.96 -22.11
N GLU A 119 -17.41 7.84 -23.13
CA GLU A 119 -17.76 6.55 -23.74
C GLU A 119 -16.53 5.87 -24.37
N GLN A 120 -15.67 6.64 -25.05
CA GLN A 120 -14.42 6.11 -25.60
C GLN A 120 -13.47 5.66 -24.47
N ILE A 121 -13.30 6.46 -23.42
CA ILE A 121 -12.45 6.08 -22.27
C ILE A 121 -12.99 4.81 -21.61
N HIS A 122 -14.31 4.73 -21.44
CA HIS A 122 -14.94 3.53 -20.86
C HIS A 122 -14.65 2.28 -21.70
N LYS A 123 -14.80 2.38 -23.01
CA LYS A 123 -14.48 1.29 -23.95
C LYS A 123 -13.01 0.88 -23.84
N ASP A 124 -12.10 1.84 -23.86
CA ASP A 124 -10.66 1.57 -23.81
C ASP A 124 -10.22 0.99 -22.46
N VAL A 125 -10.86 1.37 -21.37
CA VAL A 125 -10.64 0.73 -20.05
C VAL A 125 -11.01 -0.76 -20.12
N LEU A 126 -12.14 -1.11 -20.73
CA LEU A 126 -12.57 -2.52 -20.84
C LEU A 126 -11.71 -3.33 -21.83
N GLU A 127 -11.36 -2.73 -22.98
CA GLU A 127 -10.70 -3.44 -24.09
C GLU A 127 -9.17 -3.41 -24.00
N ILE A 128 -8.57 -2.42 -23.31
CA ILE A 128 -7.12 -2.24 -23.24
C ILE A 128 -6.60 -2.42 -21.81
N LEU A 129 -7.13 -1.63 -20.84
CA LEU A 129 -6.62 -1.66 -19.47
C LEU A 129 -6.91 -3.01 -18.80
N MET A 130 -8.16 -3.46 -18.82
CA MET A 130 -8.55 -4.68 -18.08
C MET A 130 -7.84 -5.95 -18.58
N PRO A 131 -7.67 -6.21 -19.89
CA PRO A 131 -6.87 -7.35 -20.35
C PRO A 131 -5.41 -7.28 -19.87
N ARG A 132 -4.79 -6.10 -19.88
CA ARG A 132 -3.41 -5.92 -19.41
C ARG A 132 -3.28 -6.12 -17.90
N VAL A 133 -4.28 -5.72 -17.13
CA VAL A 133 -4.34 -5.98 -15.68
C VAL A 133 -4.45 -7.47 -15.41
N LYS A 134 -5.41 -8.15 -16.06
CA LYS A 134 -5.59 -9.61 -15.90
C LYS A 134 -4.35 -10.41 -16.29
N ALA A 135 -3.63 -9.99 -17.34
CA ALA A 135 -2.42 -10.66 -17.81
C ALA A 135 -1.24 -10.58 -16.81
N GLN A 136 -1.26 -9.65 -15.86
CA GLN A 136 -0.24 -9.51 -14.82
C GLN A 136 -0.57 -10.29 -13.53
N ILE A 137 -1.79 -10.80 -13.41
CA ILE A 137 -2.21 -11.57 -12.23
C ILE A 137 -1.77 -13.02 -12.40
N THR A 138 -0.88 -13.47 -11.54
CA THR A 138 -0.36 -14.85 -11.50
C THR A 138 -1.22 -15.78 -10.67
N SER A 139 -1.94 -15.24 -9.69
CA SER A 139 -2.77 -16.01 -8.77
C SER A 139 -4.10 -16.41 -9.40
N GLU A 140 -4.33 -17.72 -9.58
CA GLU A 140 -5.61 -18.24 -10.04
C GLU A 140 -6.77 -17.87 -9.11
N LYS A 141 -6.52 -17.78 -7.81
CA LYS A 141 -7.52 -17.34 -6.82
C LYS A 141 -8.00 -15.93 -7.09
N VAL A 142 -7.07 -15.02 -7.41
CA VAL A 142 -7.41 -13.62 -7.72
C VAL A 142 -8.10 -13.54 -9.08
N LEU A 143 -7.63 -14.28 -10.08
CA LEU A 143 -8.30 -14.34 -11.40
C LEU A 143 -9.73 -14.86 -11.31
N ALA A 144 -10.00 -15.81 -10.44
CA ALA A 144 -11.35 -16.38 -10.23
C ALA A 144 -12.35 -15.37 -9.65
N LEU A 145 -11.88 -14.25 -9.04
CA LEU A 145 -12.76 -13.19 -8.55
C LEU A 145 -13.38 -12.35 -9.68
N PHE A 146 -12.79 -12.38 -10.88
CA PHE A 146 -13.34 -11.70 -12.05
C PHE A 146 -14.49 -12.51 -12.63
N ASN A 147 -15.62 -11.84 -12.82
CA ASN A 147 -16.86 -12.42 -13.33
C ASN A 147 -17.51 -11.48 -14.35
N ASP A 148 -18.56 -11.93 -15.02
CA ASP A 148 -19.24 -11.14 -16.07
C ASP A 148 -20.15 -10.04 -15.52
N ASN A 149 -20.40 -10.02 -14.19
CA ASN A 149 -21.31 -9.09 -13.54
C ASN A 149 -20.59 -7.92 -12.84
N ILE A 150 -19.30 -7.70 -13.13
CA ILE A 150 -18.56 -6.57 -12.57
C ILE A 150 -19.14 -5.25 -13.09
N LYS A 151 -19.49 -4.36 -12.17
CA LYS A 151 -19.88 -3.00 -12.49
C LYS A 151 -18.65 -2.13 -12.72
N TYR A 152 -18.47 -1.63 -13.93
CA TYR A 152 -17.40 -0.69 -14.25
C TYR A 152 -17.91 0.75 -14.23
N LEU A 153 -17.30 1.58 -13.38
CA LEU A 153 -17.58 3.02 -13.27
C LEU A 153 -16.33 3.78 -13.74
N VAL A 154 -16.37 4.26 -14.96
CA VAL A 154 -15.25 4.98 -15.58
C VAL A 154 -15.60 6.44 -15.71
N ASN A 155 -14.78 7.34 -15.14
CA ASN A 155 -15.03 8.77 -15.07
C ASN A 155 -16.51 9.13 -14.75
N PRO A 156 -17.08 8.64 -13.65
CA PRO A 156 -18.52 8.74 -13.38
C PRO A 156 -19.03 10.18 -13.22
N THR A 157 -18.13 11.14 -13.02
CA THR A 157 -18.47 12.58 -12.97
C THR A 157 -18.44 13.26 -14.34
N GLY A 158 -18.10 12.54 -15.41
CA GLY A 158 -17.92 13.09 -16.75
C GLY A 158 -16.46 13.31 -17.12
N LYS A 159 -16.18 14.25 -18.05
CA LYS A 159 -14.81 14.53 -18.47
C LYS A 159 -13.94 15.03 -17.32
N PHE A 160 -12.65 14.67 -17.40
CA PHE A 160 -11.65 15.03 -16.39
C PHE A 160 -10.36 15.55 -17.06
N VAL A 161 -10.37 16.80 -17.47
CA VAL A 161 -9.27 17.45 -18.20
C VAL A 161 -8.33 18.18 -17.23
N ILE A 162 -8.86 18.88 -16.23
CA ILE A 162 -8.05 19.61 -15.25
C ILE A 162 -7.78 18.71 -14.05
N GLY A 163 -6.52 18.34 -13.87
CA GLY A 163 -6.07 17.47 -12.78
C GLY A 163 -4.76 17.95 -12.17
N GLY A 164 -4.21 17.14 -11.26
CA GLY A 164 -3.03 17.46 -10.50
C GLY A 164 -3.24 18.67 -9.57
N PRO A 165 -2.19 19.43 -9.22
CA PRO A 165 -2.27 20.55 -8.27
C PRO A 165 -3.23 21.68 -8.67
N HIS A 166 -3.55 21.80 -9.95
CA HIS A 166 -4.54 22.76 -10.45
C HIS A 166 -5.97 22.35 -10.20
N GLY A 167 -6.23 21.04 -10.14
CA GLY A 167 -7.57 20.49 -9.83
C GLY A 167 -7.78 20.35 -8.33
N ASP A 168 -6.82 19.76 -7.64
CA ASP A 168 -6.84 19.52 -6.20
C ASP A 168 -5.41 19.41 -5.66
N THR A 169 -5.13 20.04 -4.51
CA THR A 169 -3.82 19.97 -3.88
C THR A 169 -3.76 18.89 -2.81
N GLY A 170 -2.70 18.07 -2.86
CA GLY A 170 -2.42 17.03 -1.88
C GLY A 170 -1.28 17.42 -0.94
N LEU A 171 -1.28 16.82 0.24
CA LEU A 171 -0.21 16.89 1.21
C LEU A 171 0.23 15.49 1.62
N THR A 172 1.50 15.34 2.01
CA THR A 172 2.00 14.10 2.62
C THR A 172 1.17 13.76 3.86
N GLY A 173 0.81 12.49 4.03
CA GLY A 173 0.02 12.02 5.17
C GLY A 173 -1.49 12.08 4.96
N ARG A 174 -1.99 12.51 3.81
CA ARG A 174 -3.44 12.52 3.49
C ARG A 174 -3.92 11.32 2.67
N LYS A 175 -3.04 10.35 2.39
CA LYS A 175 -3.35 9.08 1.70
C LYS A 175 -2.77 7.87 2.42
N ILE A 176 -2.66 7.96 3.76
CA ILE A 176 -2.00 6.94 4.61
C ILE A 176 -2.65 5.55 4.52
N ILE A 177 -3.94 5.48 4.23
CA ILE A 177 -4.65 4.20 4.06
C ILE A 177 -4.29 3.56 2.71
N VAL A 178 -4.10 4.36 1.65
CA VAL A 178 -3.58 3.91 0.36
C VAL A 178 -2.11 3.47 0.50
N ASP A 179 -1.35 4.13 1.35
CA ASP A 179 0.05 3.79 1.64
C ASP A 179 0.20 2.43 2.34
N THR A 180 -0.85 1.90 2.95
CA THR A 180 -0.82 0.72 3.80
C THR A 180 -1.71 -0.43 3.28
N TYR A 181 -2.93 -0.59 3.80
CA TYR A 181 -3.74 -1.80 3.59
C TYR A 181 -5.15 -1.55 3.04
N GLY A 182 -5.44 -0.33 2.56
CA GLY A 182 -6.75 0.00 1.97
C GLY A 182 -7.94 -0.07 2.94
N GLY A 183 -7.67 -0.03 4.26
CA GLY A 183 -8.69 -0.08 5.31
C GLY A 183 -8.90 -1.46 5.95
N LYS A 184 -8.26 -2.53 5.45
CA LYS A 184 -8.32 -3.88 6.08
C LYS A 184 -7.56 -3.92 7.40
N GLY A 185 -6.40 -3.27 7.49
CA GLY A 185 -5.61 -3.14 8.72
C GLY A 185 -5.75 -1.76 9.35
N GLY A 186 -5.52 -1.65 10.65
CA GLY A 186 -5.45 -0.39 11.38
C GLY A 186 -4.30 0.50 10.89
N HIS A 187 -4.35 1.79 11.23
CA HIS A 187 -3.28 2.75 10.97
C HIS A 187 -3.12 3.69 12.17
N GLY A 188 -1.88 3.98 12.54
CA GLY A 188 -1.56 4.85 13.68
C GLY A 188 -1.70 6.36 13.40
N GLY A 189 -1.95 6.74 12.15
CA GLY A 189 -2.14 8.13 11.73
C GLY A 189 -0.88 8.84 11.22
N GLY A 190 0.32 8.30 11.49
CA GLY A 190 1.58 8.90 11.07
C GLY A 190 1.90 8.64 9.59
N ALA A 191 2.25 9.69 8.83
CA ALA A 191 2.78 9.52 7.47
C ALA A 191 4.15 8.83 7.49
N PHE A 192 4.46 8.05 6.44
CA PHE A 192 5.76 7.40 6.30
C PHE A 192 6.74 8.24 5.49
N SER A 193 6.32 8.74 4.33
CA SER A 193 7.17 9.52 3.43
C SER A 193 7.69 10.79 4.11
N GLY A 194 8.97 11.10 3.88
CA GLY A 194 9.65 12.26 4.49
C GLY A 194 10.22 11.99 5.89
N LYS A 195 9.93 10.85 6.53
CA LYS A 195 10.49 10.47 7.83
C LYS A 195 11.71 9.58 7.66
N ASP A 196 12.75 9.82 8.45
CA ASP A 196 13.94 8.97 8.54
C ASP A 196 13.68 7.73 9.40
N SER A 197 14.67 6.83 9.48
CA SER A 197 14.55 5.54 10.17
C SER A 197 14.41 5.62 11.69
N SER A 198 14.73 6.76 12.31
CA SER A 198 14.55 6.97 13.77
C SER A 198 13.09 7.21 14.15
N LYS A 199 12.23 7.55 13.19
CA LYS A 199 10.82 7.83 13.40
C LYS A 199 10.02 6.52 13.39
N VAL A 200 9.57 6.11 14.56
CA VAL A 200 8.83 4.85 14.77
C VAL A 200 7.52 4.76 13.97
N ASP A 201 6.87 5.89 13.65
CA ASP A 201 5.72 5.93 12.76
C ASP A 201 5.96 5.15 11.45
N ARG A 202 7.18 5.23 10.92
CA ARG A 202 7.59 4.52 9.72
C ARG A 202 8.28 3.20 10.04
N SER A 203 9.35 3.23 10.84
CA SER A 203 10.19 2.07 11.09
C SER A 203 9.44 0.94 11.81
N ALA A 204 8.65 1.28 12.83
CA ALA A 204 7.87 0.27 13.56
C ALA A 204 6.65 -0.21 12.78
N ALA A 205 6.03 0.61 11.92
CA ALA A 205 5.00 0.13 11.00
C ALA A 205 5.58 -0.88 9.99
N TYR A 206 6.78 -0.65 9.49
CA TYR A 206 7.49 -1.62 8.63
C TYR A 206 7.85 -2.90 9.40
N ALA A 207 8.29 -2.78 10.66
CA ALA A 207 8.57 -3.95 11.51
C ALA A 207 7.29 -4.74 11.80
N ALA A 208 6.19 -4.08 12.14
CA ALA A 208 4.90 -4.73 12.36
C ALA A 208 4.42 -5.47 11.09
N ARG A 209 4.56 -4.86 9.91
CA ARG A 209 4.28 -5.52 8.62
C ARG A 209 5.22 -6.71 8.39
N TYR A 210 6.51 -6.57 8.66
CA TYR A 210 7.48 -7.65 8.55
C TYR A 210 7.07 -8.86 9.39
N ILE A 211 6.66 -8.64 10.64
CA ILE A 211 6.19 -9.68 11.54
C ILE A 211 4.91 -10.32 11.01
N ALA A 212 3.88 -9.52 10.71
CA ALA A 212 2.61 -10.02 10.21
C ALA A 212 2.76 -10.88 8.95
N LYS A 213 3.56 -10.41 7.98
CA LYS A 213 3.82 -11.15 6.73
C LYS A 213 4.53 -12.48 6.96
N ASN A 214 5.54 -12.51 7.84
CA ASN A 214 6.24 -13.75 8.20
C ASN A 214 5.31 -14.76 8.86
N MET A 215 4.42 -14.31 9.74
CA MET A 215 3.50 -15.20 10.44
C MET A 215 2.45 -15.79 9.51
N VAL A 216 1.88 -15.00 8.59
CA VAL A 216 0.96 -15.54 7.57
C VAL A 216 1.70 -16.47 6.62
N ALA A 217 2.90 -16.13 6.16
CA ALA A 217 3.72 -16.97 5.30
C ALA A 217 4.13 -18.30 5.98
N ALA A 218 4.30 -18.29 7.29
CA ALA A 218 4.58 -19.50 8.09
C ALA A 218 3.32 -20.34 8.39
N GLY A 219 2.14 -19.89 7.95
CA GLY A 219 0.88 -20.61 8.19
C GLY A 219 0.34 -20.49 9.62
N VAL A 220 0.73 -19.46 10.37
CA VAL A 220 0.20 -19.23 11.72
C VAL A 220 -1.27 -18.86 11.68
N SER A 221 -1.68 -18.05 10.69
CA SER A 221 -3.06 -17.64 10.46
C SER A 221 -3.24 -17.23 9.00
N ASP A 222 -4.49 -17.19 8.52
CA ASP A 222 -4.82 -16.67 7.19
C ASP A 222 -4.71 -15.14 7.11
N GLU A 223 -4.92 -14.46 8.24
CA GLU A 223 -4.72 -13.03 8.36
C GLU A 223 -4.26 -12.66 9.77
N ILE A 224 -3.43 -11.62 9.87
CA ILE A 224 -2.87 -11.18 11.15
C ILE A 224 -2.72 -9.65 11.14
N LEU A 225 -3.14 -9.04 12.24
CA LEU A 225 -2.82 -7.68 12.61
C LEU A 225 -1.80 -7.71 13.76
N VAL A 226 -0.72 -6.96 13.62
CA VAL A 226 0.27 -6.70 14.67
C VAL A 226 0.24 -5.22 15.00
N GLN A 227 0.09 -4.88 16.28
CA GLN A 227 0.17 -3.51 16.78
C GLN A 227 1.36 -3.39 17.70
N LEU A 228 2.17 -2.36 17.49
CA LEU A 228 3.28 -1.97 18.35
C LEU A 228 2.99 -0.58 18.90
N ALA A 229 3.16 -0.37 20.20
CA ALA A 229 2.98 0.93 20.82
C ALA A 229 4.28 1.38 21.47
N TYR A 230 4.64 2.66 21.29
CA TYR A 230 5.84 3.27 21.86
C TYR A 230 5.50 4.52 22.67
N ALA A 231 6.34 4.77 23.67
CA ALA A 231 6.42 6.05 24.34
C ALA A 231 7.70 6.79 23.86
N ILE A 232 7.60 8.10 23.65
CA ILE A 232 8.75 8.90 23.22
C ILE A 232 9.90 8.76 24.23
N GLY A 233 11.12 8.62 23.73
CA GLY A 233 12.33 8.46 24.56
C GLY A 233 12.51 7.06 25.18
N VAL A 234 11.57 6.12 24.99
CA VAL A 234 11.67 4.75 25.50
C VAL A 234 12.02 3.80 24.36
N ALA A 235 13.03 2.96 24.54
CA ALA A 235 13.49 2.04 23.50
C ALA A 235 12.55 0.84 23.32
N GLU A 236 12.12 0.21 24.43
CA GLU A 236 11.22 -0.94 24.37
C GLU A 236 9.78 -0.51 24.05
N PRO A 237 9.05 -1.26 23.22
CA PRO A 237 7.63 -0.99 23.02
C PRO A 237 6.86 -1.17 24.33
N VAL A 238 5.96 -0.26 24.64
CA VAL A 238 5.10 -0.34 25.84
C VAL A 238 4.00 -1.38 25.68
N SER A 239 3.68 -1.77 24.44
CA SER A 239 2.70 -2.81 24.15
C SER A 239 2.98 -3.49 22.80
N VAL A 240 2.75 -4.79 22.75
CA VAL A 240 2.64 -5.60 21.53
C VAL A 240 1.30 -6.31 21.58
N TYR A 241 0.49 -6.11 20.54
CA TYR A 241 -0.81 -6.76 20.41
C TYR A 241 -0.89 -7.49 19.08
N VAL A 242 -1.48 -8.66 19.08
CA VAL A 242 -1.72 -9.48 17.88
C VAL A 242 -3.21 -9.82 17.82
N ASN A 243 -3.76 -9.82 16.61
CA ASN A 243 -5.12 -10.29 16.34
C ASN A 243 -5.11 -11.16 15.08
N THR A 244 -5.50 -12.42 15.24
CA THR A 244 -5.64 -13.40 14.17
C THR A 244 -7.05 -13.45 13.59
N TYR A 245 -7.95 -12.60 14.06
CA TYR A 245 -9.37 -12.54 13.66
C TYR A 245 -10.11 -13.88 13.80
N GLY A 246 -9.63 -14.74 14.72
CA GLY A 246 -10.17 -16.09 14.91
C GLY A 246 -9.79 -17.09 13.82
N ARG A 247 -8.85 -16.74 12.93
CA ARG A 247 -8.41 -17.57 11.79
C ARG A 247 -7.03 -18.21 12.01
N SER A 248 -6.65 -18.37 13.29
CA SER A 248 -5.39 -19.01 13.67
C SER A 248 -5.41 -20.51 13.34
N HIS A 249 -4.30 -21.01 12.83
CA HIS A 249 -4.06 -22.44 12.57
C HIS A 249 -3.22 -23.10 13.66
N VAL A 250 -2.79 -22.33 14.66
CA VAL A 250 -2.01 -22.80 15.81
C VAL A 250 -2.87 -22.81 17.08
N LYS A 251 -2.48 -23.62 18.07
CA LYS A 251 -3.24 -23.71 19.34
C LYS A 251 -3.02 -22.51 20.26
N ALA A 252 -1.98 -21.71 19.99
CA ALA A 252 -1.65 -20.52 20.80
C ALA A 252 -2.74 -19.45 20.65
N THR A 253 -3.07 -18.79 21.74
CA THR A 253 -3.93 -17.61 21.76
C THR A 253 -3.20 -16.40 21.18
N ASP A 254 -3.93 -15.37 20.76
CA ASP A 254 -3.35 -14.12 20.26
C ASP A 254 -2.38 -13.47 21.28
N GLY A 255 -2.68 -13.57 22.57
CA GLY A 255 -1.81 -13.11 23.65
C GLY A 255 -0.50 -13.91 23.74
N GLU A 256 -0.56 -15.24 23.64
CA GLU A 256 0.64 -16.08 23.62
C GLU A 256 1.48 -15.84 22.37
N ILE A 257 0.84 -15.60 21.21
CA ILE A 257 1.52 -15.21 19.98
C ILE A 257 2.23 -13.86 20.17
N ALA A 258 1.58 -12.88 20.80
CA ALA A 258 2.20 -11.58 21.10
C ALA A 258 3.44 -11.73 21.99
N GLU A 259 3.40 -12.60 23.00
CA GLU A 259 4.58 -12.89 23.84
C GLU A 259 5.71 -13.62 23.07
N MET A 260 5.37 -14.46 22.11
CA MET A 260 6.36 -15.07 21.21
C MET A 260 7.00 -14.01 20.29
N VAL A 261 6.22 -13.07 19.78
CA VAL A 261 6.73 -11.95 18.97
C VAL A 261 7.77 -11.14 19.75
N LYS A 262 7.50 -10.78 21.00
CA LYS A 262 8.45 -10.07 21.85
C LYS A 262 9.76 -10.84 22.08
N LYS A 263 9.71 -12.17 22.11
CA LYS A 263 10.90 -13.02 22.29
C LYS A 263 11.72 -13.19 21.01
N LEU A 264 11.04 -13.22 19.84
CA LEU A 264 11.67 -13.52 18.57
C LEU A 264 12.21 -12.28 17.84
N PHE A 265 11.60 -11.12 18.08
CA PHE A 265 11.93 -9.87 17.39
C PHE A 265 12.39 -8.81 18.40
N ASP A 266 13.57 -8.28 18.17
CA ASP A 266 14.03 -7.08 18.89
C ASP A 266 13.32 -5.86 18.28
N LEU A 267 12.39 -5.31 19.03
CA LEU A 267 11.49 -4.23 18.61
C LEU A 267 11.99 -2.84 19.00
N ARG A 268 13.20 -2.73 19.54
CA ARG A 268 13.81 -1.43 19.81
C ARG A 268 14.07 -0.70 18.49
N PRO A 269 13.88 0.63 18.42
CA PRO A 269 14.01 1.40 17.17
C PRO A 269 15.33 1.13 16.43
N LYS A 270 16.44 1.07 17.17
CA LYS A 270 17.75 0.79 16.60
C LYS A 270 17.89 -0.63 16.02
N ALA A 271 17.32 -1.61 16.68
CA ALA A 271 17.31 -2.99 16.22
C ALA A 271 16.46 -3.14 14.94
N ILE A 272 15.30 -2.48 14.89
CA ILE A 272 14.46 -2.42 13.68
C ILE A 272 15.22 -1.80 12.51
N GLU A 273 15.88 -0.64 12.74
CA GLU A 273 16.70 0.03 11.73
C GLU A 273 17.76 -0.89 11.15
N LYS A 274 18.47 -1.62 12.03
CA LYS A 274 19.53 -2.55 11.66
C LYS A 274 18.99 -3.77 10.92
N THR A 275 17.93 -4.41 11.43
CA THR A 275 17.31 -5.61 10.85
C THR A 275 16.75 -5.33 9.46
N LEU A 276 16.01 -4.24 9.30
CA LEU A 276 15.41 -3.85 8.03
C LEU A 276 16.33 -3.02 7.15
N LYS A 277 17.58 -2.72 7.63
CA LYS A 277 18.60 -1.92 6.92
C LYS A 277 18.08 -0.56 6.43
N LEU A 278 17.31 0.13 7.28
CA LEU A 278 16.55 1.32 6.89
C LEU A 278 17.39 2.56 6.58
N ARG A 279 18.69 2.56 6.87
CA ARG A 279 19.61 3.67 6.49
C ARG A 279 20.08 3.58 5.04
N GLN A 280 19.68 2.57 4.29
CA GLN A 280 20.03 2.46 2.89
C GLN A 280 19.09 3.28 2.01
N PRO A 281 19.52 3.76 0.83
CA PRO A 281 18.70 4.55 -0.09
C PRO A 281 17.70 3.66 -0.85
N MET A 282 16.62 3.23 -0.16
CA MET A 282 15.61 2.30 -0.65
C MET A 282 14.19 2.91 -0.76
N TYR A 283 14.05 4.21 -0.56
CA TYR A 283 12.74 4.83 -0.36
C TYR A 283 12.09 5.37 -1.64
N LEU A 284 12.84 5.50 -2.74
CA LEU A 284 12.31 6.00 -4.01
C LEU A 284 11.18 5.09 -4.52
N GLU A 285 11.37 3.79 -4.39
CA GLU A 285 10.43 2.77 -4.86
C GLU A 285 9.11 2.78 -4.07
N THR A 286 9.12 3.31 -2.84
CA THR A 286 7.92 3.45 -2.01
C THR A 286 7.24 4.82 -2.15
N ALA A 287 7.77 5.70 -2.99
CA ALA A 287 7.22 7.06 -3.16
C ALA A 287 5.92 7.11 -3.96
N ALA A 288 5.53 6.01 -4.62
CA ALA A 288 4.29 5.89 -5.38
C ALA A 288 3.67 4.50 -5.18
N TYR A 289 2.35 4.40 -5.30
CA TYR A 289 1.58 3.15 -5.19
C TYR A 289 1.71 2.42 -3.85
N GLY A 290 1.78 3.17 -2.76
CA GLY A 290 1.83 2.66 -1.39
C GLY A 290 3.21 2.14 -0.95
N HIS A 291 3.34 1.88 0.34
CA HIS A 291 4.57 1.40 0.96
C HIS A 291 4.60 -0.12 1.12
N MET A 292 3.45 -0.75 1.25
CA MET A 292 3.30 -2.18 1.53
C MET A 292 3.05 -2.98 0.23
N GLY A 293 3.22 -4.29 0.26
CA GLY A 293 3.02 -5.17 -0.90
C GLY A 293 4.18 -5.17 -1.90
N ARG A 294 5.33 -4.61 -1.55
CA ARG A 294 6.48 -4.54 -2.45
C ARG A 294 7.19 -5.88 -2.57
N GLN A 295 7.61 -6.20 -3.78
CA GLN A 295 8.48 -7.33 -4.02
C GLN A 295 9.93 -6.98 -3.68
N ASN A 296 10.73 -8.00 -3.33
CA ASN A 296 12.14 -7.82 -3.09
C ASN A 296 12.88 -7.74 -4.42
N GLU A 297 13.33 -6.56 -4.77
CA GLU A 297 14.07 -6.29 -5.99
C GLU A 297 15.49 -5.85 -5.69
N VAL A 298 16.42 -6.23 -6.56
CA VAL A 298 17.77 -5.69 -6.56
C VAL A 298 17.81 -4.49 -7.49
N VAL A 299 17.99 -3.30 -6.93
CA VAL A 299 18.12 -2.07 -7.72
C VAL A 299 19.53 -1.52 -7.63
N LYS A 300 20.06 -1.08 -8.78
CA LYS A 300 21.37 -0.45 -8.87
C LYS A 300 21.23 1.04 -8.62
N LYS A 301 21.85 1.53 -7.54
CA LYS A 301 21.90 2.95 -7.20
C LYS A 301 23.36 3.39 -7.08
N ARG A 302 23.77 4.38 -7.87
CA ARG A 302 25.14 4.95 -7.86
C ARG A 302 26.26 3.91 -7.96
N SER A 303 26.24 2.99 -8.86
CA SER A 303 27.21 1.89 -9.00
C SER A 303 27.14 0.76 -7.95
N GLU A 304 26.24 0.82 -6.97
CA GLU A 304 26.05 -0.27 -6.02
C GLU A 304 24.68 -0.96 -6.22
N GLU A 305 24.68 -2.28 -6.18
CA GLU A 305 23.45 -3.06 -6.15
C GLU A 305 22.87 -3.08 -4.74
N ARG A 306 21.58 -2.77 -4.62
CA ARG A 306 20.88 -2.75 -3.34
C ARG A 306 19.52 -3.43 -3.46
N ARG A 307 19.16 -4.16 -2.40
CA ARG A 307 17.82 -4.76 -2.31
C ARG A 307 16.84 -3.75 -1.73
N VAL A 308 15.68 -3.62 -2.38
CA VAL A 308 14.51 -2.83 -1.94
C VAL A 308 13.31 -3.75 -1.77
N GLY A 309 12.27 -3.31 -1.06
CA GLY A 309 11.07 -4.12 -0.83
C GLY A 309 11.23 -5.15 0.29
N LYS A 310 12.03 -4.85 1.32
CA LYS A 310 12.29 -5.77 2.44
C LYS A 310 11.13 -5.86 3.45
N GLU A 311 9.94 -5.91 2.99
CA GLU A 311 8.83 -6.30 3.85
C GLU A 311 8.85 -7.78 4.25
N CYS A 312 9.81 -8.49 3.87
CA CYS A 312 10.27 -9.85 3.94
C CYS A 312 10.26 -10.58 2.59
N SER A 313 11.43 -10.86 2.08
CA SER A 313 11.63 -11.67 0.87
C SER A 313 11.91 -13.14 1.18
N GLU A 314 12.18 -13.47 2.44
CA GLU A 314 12.41 -14.86 2.83
C GLU A 314 11.54 -15.18 4.05
N PRO A 315 10.75 -16.26 4.01
CA PRO A 315 10.16 -16.80 5.22
C PRO A 315 11.31 -17.15 6.17
N CYS A 316 11.16 -16.81 7.46
CA CYS A 316 12.05 -17.33 8.48
C CYS A 316 12.03 -18.85 8.35
N ARG A 317 13.05 -19.43 7.72
CA ARG A 317 13.25 -20.87 7.79
C ARG A 317 13.55 -21.16 9.26
N SER A 318 12.59 -21.77 9.91
CA SER A 318 12.78 -22.35 11.23
C SER A 318 13.99 -23.24 11.21
N ARG A 319 14.99 -22.91 12.02
CA ARG A 319 15.92 -23.90 12.54
C ARG A 319 15.31 -24.58 13.74
#